data_5396792727dd858a32c6572fe0faa7a0
#
_entry.id   5396792727dd858a32c6572fe0faa7a0
#
_cell.length_a   1.000
_cell.length_b   1.000
_cell.length_c   1.000
_cell.angle_alpha   90.00
_cell.angle_beta   90.00
_cell.angle_gamma   90.00
#
_symmetry.space_group_name_H-M   'P 1'
#
loop_
_entity.id
_entity.type
_entity.pdbx_description
1 polymer ?
#
loop_
_entity_poly.entity_id
_entity_poly.type
_entity_poly.pdbx_seq_one_letter_code
_entity_poly.pdbx_strand_id
1 'polypeptide(L)'
;MVLAGQVVRGRIDAVFEEPDGSVLVVDWKTNRAHTADPVQLAVYRVAWSELHDVPLERVRAAFYYVRDDELVTFDDLPDRAGLESLLRPS
;
A
#
# COMPACT_ATOMS: atom_id res chain seq x y z
N MET A 1 -0.96 1.27 -12.84
CA MET A 1 -0.67 -0.16 -12.61
C MET A 1 -1.85 -1.01 -13.08
N VAL A 2 -1.60 -2.17 -13.66
CA VAL A 2 -2.64 -3.10 -14.10
C VAL A 2 -2.54 -4.38 -13.29
N LEU A 3 -3.66 -4.82 -12.67
CA LEU A 3 -3.77 -6.06 -11.93
C LEU A 3 -4.98 -6.85 -12.45
N ALA A 4 -4.80 -8.13 -12.74
CA ALA A 4 -5.86 -9.02 -13.22
C ALA A 4 -6.63 -8.42 -14.42
N GLY A 5 -5.91 -7.72 -15.31
CA GLY A 5 -6.49 -7.06 -16.48
C GLY A 5 -7.23 -5.76 -16.19
N GLN A 6 -7.24 -5.32 -14.93
CA GLN A 6 -7.90 -4.08 -14.53
C GLN A 6 -6.87 -2.98 -14.27
N VAL A 7 -7.20 -1.75 -14.68
CA VAL A 7 -6.38 -0.59 -14.33
C VAL A 7 -6.71 -0.18 -12.91
N VAL A 8 -5.72 -0.25 -12.03
CA VAL A 8 -5.87 0.14 -10.63
C VAL A 8 -5.25 1.51 -10.45
N ARG A 9 -6.04 2.46 -9.97
CA ARG A 9 -5.59 3.83 -9.71
C ARG A 9 -5.48 4.05 -8.23
N GLY A 10 -4.44 4.76 -7.83
CA GLY A 10 -4.24 5.11 -6.45
C GLY A 10 -3.20 6.21 -6.34
N ARG A 11 -3.09 6.75 -5.14
CA ARG A 11 -2.19 7.86 -4.88
C ARG A 11 -1.43 7.61 -3.58
N ILE A 12 -0.11 7.65 -3.67
CA ILE A 12 0.77 7.60 -2.51
C ILE A 12 1.02 9.04 -2.07
N ASP A 13 0.68 9.36 -0.82
CA ASP A 13 0.79 10.73 -0.31
C ASP A 13 2.19 11.04 0.23
N ALA A 14 2.88 10.05 0.77
CA ALA A 14 4.22 10.24 1.29
C ALA A 14 5.01 8.93 1.19
N VAL A 15 6.33 9.06 1.06
CA VAL A 15 7.25 7.93 1.03
C VAL A 15 8.44 8.26 1.92
N PHE A 16 8.79 7.34 2.81
CA PHE A 16 9.93 7.47 3.70
C PHE A 16 10.93 6.36 3.41
N GLU A 17 12.18 6.74 3.14
CA GLU A 17 13.26 5.77 2.97
C GLU A 17 14.00 5.63 4.29
N GLU A 18 14.28 4.39 4.66
CA GLU A 18 15.02 4.09 5.89
C GLU A 18 16.49 3.81 5.58
N PRO A 19 17.40 3.97 6.57
CA PRO A 19 18.83 3.77 6.33
C PRO A 19 19.23 2.39 5.83
N ASP A 20 18.41 1.36 6.12
CA ASP A 20 18.68 0.00 5.66
C ASP A 20 18.21 -0.28 4.23
N GLY A 21 17.65 0.74 3.56
CA GLY A 21 17.13 0.61 2.19
C GLY A 21 15.66 0.21 2.11
N SER A 22 15.00 -0.01 3.25
CA SER A 22 13.57 -0.26 3.24
C SER A 22 12.78 1.04 3.02
N VAL A 23 11.53 0.89 2.59
CA VAL A 23 10.67 2.01 2.21
C VAL A 23 9.32 1.87 2.89
N LEU A 24 8.79 2.97 3.40
CA LEU A 24 7.45 3.05 3.94
C LEU A 24 6.62 3.98 3.05
N VAL A 25 5.59 3.44 2.39
CA VAL A 25 4.64 4.23 1.63
C VAL A 25 3.42 4.52 2.51
N VAL A 26 2.95 5.76 2.49
CA VAL A 26 1.91 6.23 3.41
C VAL A 26 0.76 6.84 2.64
N ASP A 27 -0.45 6.45 3.01
CA ASP A 27 -1.69 7.04 2.53
C ASP A 27 -2.33 7.82 3.70
N TRP A 28 -2.52 9.11 3.51
CA TRP A 28 -3.12 9.97 4.53
C TRP A 28 -4.63 9.84 4.49
N LYS A 29 -5.23 9.68 5.68
CA LYS A 29 -6.68 9.63 5.86
C LYS A 29 -7.14 10.76 6.76
N THR A 30 -8.16 11.47 6.32
CA THR A 30 -8.70 12.62 7.06
C THR A 30 -10.01 12.32 7.79
N ASN A 31 -10.62 11.16 7.52
CA ASN A 31 -11.86 10.77 8.21
C ASN A 31 -11.55 10.21 9.60
N ARG A 32 -12.53 10.36 10.50
CA ARG A 32 -12.40 9.91 11.89
C ARG A 32 -12.49 8.40 12.05
N ALA A 33 -13.26 7.74 11.19
CA ALA A 33 -13.43 6.30 11.26
C ALA A 33 -12.27 5.60 10.57
N HIS A 34 -11.72 4.56 11.22
CA HIS A 34 -10.65 3.74 10.66
C HIS A 34 -11.24 2.64 9.77
N THR A 35 -11.93 3.04 8.71
CA THR A 35 -12.66 2.13 7.82
C THR A 35 -11.97 1.92 6.48
N ALA A 36 -10.79 2.48 6.28
CA ALA A 36 -10.05 2.33 5.03
C ALA A 36 -9.65 0.87 4.80
N ASP A 37 -9.80 0.40 3.56
CA ASP A 37 -9.51 -1.00 3.21
C ASP A 37 -8.01 -1.21 3.05
N PRO A 38 -7.39 -2.12 3.82
CA PRO A 38 -5.96 -2.42 3.69
C PRO A 38 -5.53 -2.89 2.30
N VAL A 39 -6.44 -3.42 1.49
CA VAL A 39 -6.13 -3.80 0.10
C VAL A 39 -5.58 -2.62 -0.69
N GLN A 40 -6.04 -1.42 -0.40
CA GLN A 40 -5.52 -0.20 -1.02
C GLN A 40 -4.02 -0.03 -0.75
N LEU A 41 -3.59 -0.30 0.48
CA LEU A 41 -2.16 -0.26 0.84
C LEU A 41 -1.37 -1.35 0.13
N ALA A 42 -1.95 -2.54 0.00
CA ALA A 42 -1.31 -3.63 -0.72
C ALA A 42 -1.05 -3.25 -2.19
N VAL A 43 -2.01 -2.58 -2.82
CA VAL A 43 -1.85 -2.08 -4.19
C VAL A 43 -0.70 -1.08 -4.27
N TYR A 44 -0.64 -0.12 -3.36
CA TYR A 44 0.43 0.88 -3.36
C TYR A 44 1.80 0.25 -3.13
N ARG A 45 1.87 -0.71 -2.22
CA ARG A 45 3.09 -1.44 -1.90
C ARG A 45 3.64 -2.17 -3.14
N VAL A 46 2.79 -2.92 -3.83
CA VAL A 46 3.18 -3.64 -5.03
C VAL A 46 3.57 -2.68 -6.15
N ALA A 47 2.79 -1.62 -6.34
CA ALA A 47 3.07 -0.61 -7.36
C ALA A 47 4.43 0.05 -7.16
N TRP A 48 4.74 0.43 -5.92
CA TRP A 48 6.04 1.03 -5.60
C TRP A 48 7.19 0.05 -5.85
N SER A 49 7.04 -1.19 -5.39
CA SER A 49 8.04 -2.24 -5.57
C SER A 49 8.38 -2.44 -7.05
N GLU A 50 7.37 -2.53 -7.90
CA GLU A 50 7.57 -2.77 -9.33
C GLU A 50 8.11 -1.54 -10.05
N LEU A 51 7.62 -0.36 -9.70
CA LEU A 51 8.03 0.89 -10.35
C LEU A 51 9.49 1.24 -10.06
N HIS A 52 9.95 0.97 -8.85
CA HIS A 52 11.29 1.35 -8.41
C HIS A 52 12.25 0.16 -8.31
N ASP A 53 11.82 -1.02 -8.73
CA ASP A 53 12.63 -2.25 -8.72
C ASP A 53 13.22 -2.53 -7.33
N VAL A 54 12.37 -2.41 -6.30
CA VAL A 54 12.71 -2.70 -4.91
C VAL A 54 12.02 -4.01 -4.50
N PRO A 55 12.72 -4.95 -3.83
CA PRO A 55 12.09 -6.18 -3.35
C PRO A 55 10.86 -5.87 -2.50
N LEU A 56 9.77 -6.61 -2.74
CA LEU A 56 8.49 -6.35 -2.08
C LEU A 56 8.59 -6.43 -0.55
N GLU A 57 9.42 -7.34 -0.03
CA GLU A 57 9.63 -7.49 1.41
C GLU A 57 10.31 -6.28 2.04
N ARG A 58 10.89 -5.38 1.25
CA ARG A 58 11.49 -4.14 1.74
C ARG A 58 10.55 -2.95 1.65
N VAL A 59 9.33 -3.15 1.12
CA VAL A 59 8.33 -2.08 1.00
C VAL A 59 7.23 -2.34 2.01
N ARG A 60 7.06 -1.41 2.94
CA ARG A 60 5.98 -1.41 3.92
C ARG A 60 4.95 -0.35 3.52
N ALA A 61 3.74 -0.49 4.03
CA ALA A 61 2.68 0.47 3.75
C ALA A 61 1.87 0.74 5.01
N ALA A 62 1.35 1.96 5.12
CA ALA A 62 0.61 2.40 6.29
C ALA A 62 -0.46 3.42 5.93
N PHE A 63 -1.52 3.46 6.74
CA PHE A 63 -2.43 4.60 6.78
C PHE A 63 -1.97 5.55 7.88
N TYR A 64 -1.97 6.85 7.60
CA TYR A 64 -1.79 7.86 8.63
C TYR A 64 -3.10 8.62 8.82
N TYR A 65 -3.69 8.45 9.99
CA TYR A 65 -4.95 9.10 10.34
C TYR A 65 -4.62 10.47 10.94
N VAL A 66 -4.74 11.50 10.11
CA VAL A 66 -4.27 12.85 10.44
C VAL A 66 -4.95 13.41 11.68
N ARG A 67 -6.24 13.15 11.84
CA ARG A 67 -7.00 13.69 12.99
C ARG A 67 -6.59 13.10 14.32
N ASP A 68 -6.13 11.85 14.31
CA ASP A 68 -5.75 11.13 15.53
C ASP A 68 -4.24 11.05 15.71
N ASP A 69 -3.47 11.58 14.75
CA ASP A 69 -2.02 11.47 14.71
C ASP A 69 -1.58 10.01 14.92
N GLU A 70 -2.23 9.10 14.19
CA GLU A 70 -2.02 7.66 14.35
C GLU A 70 -1.56 7.03 13.04
N LEU A 71 -0.40 6.35 13.08
CA LEU A 71 0.13 5.57 11.97
C LEU A 71 -0.24 4.11 12.17
N VAL A 72 -0.98 3.55 11.23
CA VAL A 72 -1.41 2.14 11.27
C VAL A 72 -0.72 1.37 10.17
N THR A 73 0.13 0.41 10.56
CA THR A 73 0.85 -0.45 9.64
C THR A 73 0.24 -1.84 9.60
N PHE A 74 0.48 -2.55 8.50
CA PHE A 74 0.01 -3.92 8.30
C PHE A 74 1.17 -4.79 7.84
N ASP A 75 1.38 -5.93 8.50
CA ASP A 75 2.51 -6.82 8.21
C ASP A 75 2.18 -7.93 7.24
N ASP A 76 0.90 -8.22 7.02
CA ASP A 76 0.41 -9.36 6.23
C ASP A 76 -0.32 -8.93 4.95
N LEU A 77 0.08 -7.83 4.36
CA LEU A 77 -0.52 -7.37 3.11
C LEU A 77 -0.23 -8.37 1.97
N PRO A 78 -1.22 -8.65 1.12
CA PRO A 78 -1.01 -9.57 0.00
C PRO A 78 0.02 -9.03 -0.99
N ASP A 79 0.72 -9.95 -1.62
CA ASP A 79 1.61 -9.64 -2.74
C ASP A 79 0.81 -9.48 -4.04
N ARG A 80 1.52 -9.34 -5.19
CA ARG A 80 0.85 -9.17 -6.47
C ARG A 80 -0.10 -10.33 -6.79
N ALA A 81 0.33 -11.57 -6.57
CA ALA A 81 -0.50 -12.74 -6.84
C ALA A 81 -1.74 -12.76 -5.94
N GLY A 82 -1.59 -12.42 -4.66
CA GLY A 82 -2.71 -12.31 -3.72
C GLY A 82 -3.68 -11.22 -4.13
N LEU A 83 -3.17 -10.06 -4.56
CA LEU A 83 -4.03 -8.97 -5.04
C LEU A 83 -4.80 -9.35 -6.29
N GLU A 84 -4.15 -9.99 -7.26
CA GLU A 84 -4.81 -10.43 -8.48
C GLU A 84 -5.93 -11.42 -8.18
N SER A 85 -5.71 -12.32 -7.22
CA SER A 85 -6.73 -13.26 -6.77
C SER A 85 -7.94 -12.55 -6.17
N LEU A 86 -7.72 -11.51 -5.38
CA LEU A 86 -8.79 -10.73 -4.77
C LEU A 86 -9.57 -9.89 -5.78
N LEU A 87 -8.92 -9.40 -6.82
CA LEU A 87 -9.52 -8.50 -7.80
C LEU A 87 -10.15 -9.23 -8.97
N ARG A 88 -9.92 -10.53 -9.14
CA ARG A 88 -10.54 -11.30 -10.21
C ARG A 88 -12.03 -11.48 -9.94
N PRO A 89 -12.85 -11.29 -10.96
CA PRO A 89 -14.26 -11.67 -10.84
C PRO A 89 -14.38 -13.18 -10.68
N SER A 90 -15.23 -13.59 -9.78
CA SER A 90 -15.48 -15.00 -9.52
C SER A 90 -16.41 -15.60 -10.57
#